data_f2d21321d1822079861e014265cde655
#
_entry.id   f2d21321d1822079861e014265cde655
#
_cell.length_a   1.000
_cell.length_b   1.000
_cell.length_c   1.000
_cell.angle_alpha   90.00
_cell.angle_beta   90.00
_cell.angle_gamma   90.00
#
_symmetry.space_group_name_H-M   'P 1'
#
loop_
_entity.id
_entity.type
_entity.pdbx_description
1 polymer ?
#
loop_
_entity_poly.entity_id
_entity_poly.type
_entity_poly.pdbx_seq_one_letter_code
_entity_poly.pdbx_strand_id
1 'polypeptide(L)'
;MSVILGISANYHDAAAALLVDGQLVAAMQEERFSRIKNDASLPLRAARACLAVGKLEPGAVDQVVFYENPYGKLERVLLSMLRTFPRSLRQFPRALASQLGGKVWVLDALSSGLGIDRARISHGEHHASHAASAFFTSPFERAAILTVDAVGEDTSTALWLGEGRTLECKERIGFPHSLGLLYSALTAYLGFEVNEGEYKVMGLAAFGTPKFRAEFERLLQVRGDGQFTLGLEYFDAHTNTEVGFSSKLEALLGPRRMPGTPWSLEGGAVPEADQRGADIAATLQAVLEDALLALAKRAKVLTGADALCLAGGVALNAVANARLFREAGFSDLWVQPAAGDAGGALGAALLAAAQKGEARTGFAHAAWGTGVQGSVASEVAKGLGLRVQRVENVVEATAERLMQGQVLAWVQGRFEWGPRALGQRSLLSLPTPVAVKERLNRVVKRREPFRPFAPMVAEARAADFFGPFAPRLGPFMTTVAEVKGEARAKLEAVTHVDGTARLQTVREDSLVGALLARVARETSVPVLLNTSLNGQGEPIVATEADALAFFLSHPVDALVVDDVIIERPGRGPLSPLGRGLG
;
A
#
# COMPACT_ATOMS: atom_id res chain seq x y z
N MET A 1 17.19 16.32 -23.09
CA MET A 1 16.96 15.53 -21.87
C MET A 1 15.94 16.31 -21.05
N SER A 2 14.77 15.73 -20.84
CA SER A 2 13.70 16.32 -20.02
C SER A 2 13.76 15.68 -18.63
N VAL A 3 13.86 16.49 -17.58
CA VAL A 3 13.95 16.03 -16.19
C VAL A 3 12.75 16.54 -15.41
N ILE A 4 11.87 15.64 -15.01
CA ILE A 4 10.63 15.96 -14.30
C ILE A 4 10.64 15.29 -12.94
N LEU A 5 10.39 16.08 -11.89
CA LEU A 5 10.26 15.61 -10.50
C LEU A 5 8.81 15.76 -10.04
N GLY A 6 8.14 14.66 -9.77
CA GLY A 6 6.81 14.66 -9.18
C GLY A 6 6.88 14.57 -7.66
N ILE A 7 5.99 15.28 -6.97
CA ILE A 7 5.96 15.39 -5.51
C ILE A 7 4.53 15.20 -4.99
N SER A 8 4.37 14.36 -3.95
CA SER A 8 3.15 14.30 -3.11
C SER A 8 3.49 14.60 -1.66
N ALA A 9 2.65 15.36 -0.93
CA ALA A 9 2.84 15.73 0.47
C ALA A 9 1.58 16.30 1.11
N ASN A 10 1.67 16.64 2.41
CA ASN A 10 0.69 17.41 3.19
C ASN A 10 -0.58 16.67 3.64
N TYR A 11 -0.68 15.36 3.37
CA TYR A 11 -1.78 14.54 3.89
C TYR A 11 -1.24 13.29 4.59
N HIS A 12 -0.76 12.29 3.85
CA HIS A 12 0.00 11.13 4.31
C HIS A 12 0.88 10.63 3.14
N ASP A 13 1.81 9.71 3.42
CA ASP A 13 2.62 9.02 2.41
C ASP A 13 3.36 9.96 1.43
N ALA A 14 3.98 11.02 1.97
CA ALA A 14 4.76 11.94 1.14
C ALA A 14 5.83 11.21 0.32
N ALA A 15 5.96 11.58 -0.96
CA ALA A 15 6.81 10.87 -1.90
C ALA A 15 7.36 11.77 -3.01
N ALA A 16 8.44 11.31 -3.65
CA ALA A 16 9.01 11.89 -4.84
C ALA A 16 9.23 10.83 -5.92
N ALA A 17 9.06 11.22 -7.19
CA ALA A 17 9.35 10.38 -8.35
C ALA A 17 10.07 11.19 -9.42
N LEU A 18 11.16 10.65 -9.97
CA LEU A 18 12.01 11.27 -10.97
C LEU A 18 11.83 10.58 -12.32
N LEU A 19 11.46 11.36 -13.33
CA LEU A 19 11.46 10.95 -14.73
C LEU A 19 12.60 11.65 -15.49
N VAL A 20 13.21 10.91 -16.40
CA VAL A 20 14.16 11.43 -17.38
C VAL A 20 13.71 10.97 -18.76
N ASP A 21 13.44 11.90 -19.67
CA ASP A 21 12.91 11.63 -21.01
C ASP A 21 11.68 10.70 -21.00
N GLY A 22 10.77 10.93 -20.05
CA GLY A 22 9.54 10.14 -19.83
C GLY A 22 9.75 8.79 -19.12
N GLN A 23 10.99 8.36 -18.87
CA GLN A 23 11.28 7.10 -18.22
C GLN A 23 11.46 7.28 -16.71
N LEU A 24 10.87 6.37 -15.93
CA LEU A 24 11.03 6.37 -14.47
C LEU A 24 12.45 5.94 -14.09
N VAL A 25 13.16 6.81 -13.36
CA VAL A 25 14.51 6.58 -12.85
C VAL A 25 14.49 6.17 -11.38
N ALA A 26 13.69 6.86 -10.58
CA ALA A 26 13.55 6.61 -9.15
C ALA A 26 12.18 7.05 -8.63
N ALA A 27 11.66 6.34 -7.60
CA ALA A 27 10.46 6.72 -6.88
C ALA A 27 10.59 6.26 -5.41
N MET A 28 10.35 7.18 -4.46
CA MET A 28 10.63 6.96 -3.05
C MET A 28 9.67 7.70 -2.14
N GLN A 29 9.26 7.05 -1.04
CA GLN A 29 8.49 7.67 0.02
C GLN A 29 9.42 8.29 1.07
N GLU A 30 9.02 9.45 1.63
CA GLU A 30 9.81 10.16 2.66
C GLU A 30 9.96 9.34 3.94
N GLU A 31 8.95 8.54 4.31
CA GLU A 31 8.97 7.64 5.47
C GLU A 31 10.20 6.71 5.50
N ARG A 32 10.74 6.35 4.33
CA ARG A 32 11.94 5.50 4.21
C ARG A 32 13.18 6.17 4.80
N PHE A 33 13.22 7.50 4.78
CA PHE A 33 14.35 8.34 5.22
C PHE A 33 14.10 8.99 6.58
N SER A 34 12.88 9.46 6.84
CA SER A 34 12.51 10.09 8.11
C SER A 34 12.30 9.08 9.23
N ARG A 35 12.03 7.83 8.89
CA ARG A 35 11.62 6.73 9.78
C ARG A 35 10.32 7.02 10.53
N ILE A 36 9.52 7.97 10.05
CA ILE A 36 8.17 8.29 10.54
C ILE A 36 7.17 7.62 9.60
N LYS A 37 6.34 6.72 10.13
CA LYS A 37 5.33 6.00 9.35
C LYS A 37 4.30 6.97 8.79
N ASN A 38 3.94 6.81 7.50
CA ASN A 38 2.99 7.66 6.77
C ASN A 38 3.36 9.17 6.85
N ASP A 39 4.66 9.50 6.82
CA ASP A 39 5.17 10.87 6.92
C ASP A 39 4.47 11.79 5.91
N ALA A 40 3.84 12.86 6.41
CA ALA A 40 3.12 13.85 5.62
C ALA A 40 3.96 15.08 5.26
N SER A 41 5.19 15.16 5.75
CA SER A 41 6.08 16.30 5.53
C SER A 41 6.50 16.43 4.06
N LEU A 42 7.12 17.57 3.68
CA LEU A 42 7.66 17.71 2.34
C LEU A 42 8.76 16.66 2.10
N PRO A 43 8.70 15.87 1.00
CA PRO A 43 9.60 14.75 0.76
C PRO A 43 10.96 15.20 0.22
N LEU A 44 11.62 16.09 0.94
CA LEU A 44 12.89 16.68 0.49
C LEU A 44 14.03 15.67 0.48
N ARG A 45 14.03 14.70 1.41
CA ARG A 45 15.05 13.64 1.44
C ARG A 45 14.82 12.65 0.29
N ALA A 46 13.56 12.24 0.08
CA ALA A 46 13.18 11.38 -1.04
C ALA A 46 13.51 12.03 -2.39
N ALA A 47 13.17 13.32 -2.55
CA ALA A 47 13.48 14.08 -3.78
C ALA A 47 15.00 14.14 -4.06
N ARG A 48 15.80 14.48 -3.05
CA ARG A 48 17.27 14.49 -3.18
C ARG A 48 17.84 13.10 -3.47
N ALA A 49 17.28 12.05 -2.85
CA ALA A 49 17.69 10.68 -3.12
C ALA A 49 17.32 10.24 -4.55
N CYS A 50 16.16 10.66 -5.07
CA CYS A 50 15.78 10.43 -6.46
C CYS A 50 16.78 11.09 -7.42
N LEU A 51 17.15 12.34 -7.17
CA LEU A 51 18.15 13.07 -7.97
C LEU A 51 19.53 12.39 -7.89
N ALA A 52 19.97 11.97 -6.72
CA ALA A 52 21.21 11.25 -6.52
C ALA A 52 21.27 9.93 -7.32
N VAL A 53 20.17 9.16 -7.33
CA VAL A 53 20.06 7.94 -8.17
C VAL A 53 20.16 8.28 -9.66
N GLY A 54 19.54 9.39 -10.08
CA GLY A 54 19.65 9.91 -11.46
C GLY A 54 21.00 10.56 -11.78
N LYS A 55 21.89 10.71 -10.79
CA LYS A 55 23.17 11.47 -10.90
C LYS A 55 22.94 12.90 -11.38
N LEU A 56 21.92 13.56 -10.88
CA LEU A 56 21.48 14.89 -11.26
C LEU A 56 21.54 15.85 -10.06
N GLU A 57 21.91 17.10 -10.36
CA GLU A 57 21.81 18.20 -9.41
C GLU A 57 20.44 18.90 -9.53
N PRO A 58 19.97 19.61 -8.47
CA PRO A 58 18.69 20.32 -8.51
C PRO A 58 18.54 21.27 -9.70
N GLY A 59 19.62 21.91 -10.14
CA GLY A 59 19.63 22.81 -11.30
C GLY A 59 19.29 22.15 -12.64
N ALA A 60 19.44 20.83 -12.75
CA ALA A 60 19.11 20.05 -13.94
C ALA A 60 17.61 19.73 -14.07
N VAL A 61 16.81 19.97 -13.03
CA VAL A 61 15.37 19.70 -13.05
C VAL A 61 14.66 20.77 -13.88
N ASP A 62 14.01 20.35 -14.97
CA ASP A 62 13.24 21.26 -15.83
C ASP A 62 11.89 21.63 -15.22
N GLN A 63 11.26 20.68 -14.53
CA GLN A 63 9.94 20.89 -13.95
C GLN A 63 9.74 20.06 -12.67
N VAL A 64 9.19 20.70 -11.63
CA VAL A 64 8.63 20.03 -10.46
C VAL A 64 7.12 20.11 -10.52
N VAL A 65 6.42 19.00 -10.31
CA VAL A 65 4.96 18.95 -10.33
C VAL A 65 4.45 18.42 -9.02
N PHE A 66 3.73 19.27 -8.28
CA PHE A 66 3.00 18.87 -7.08
C PHE A 66 1.70 18.16 -7.47
N TYR A 67 1.35 17.07 -6.83
CA TYR A 67 0.32 16.12 -7.29
C TYR A 67 -1.13 16.62 -7.20
N GLU A 68 -1.41 17.69 -6.43
CA GLU A 68 -2.75 18.26 -6.22
C GLU A 68 -2.74 19.79 -6.36
N ASN A 69 -3.93 20.37 -6.55
CA ASN A 69 -4.12 21.82 -6.58
C ASN A 69 -4.33 22.37 -5.14
N PRO A 70 -3.33 23.04 -4.53
CA PRO A 70 -3.45 23.55 -3.16
C PRO A 70 -4.52 24.63 -3.00
N TYR A 71 -4.80 25.39 -4.06
CA TYR A 71 -5.81 26.45 -4.06
C TYR A 71 -7.23 25.88 -4.11
N GLY A 72 -7.48 24.87 -4.96
CA GLY A 72 -8.75 24.15 -5.03
C GLY A 72 -9.08 23.45 -3.70
N LYS A 73 -8.07 22.93 -2.99
CA LYS A 73 -8.24 22.35 -1.65
C LYS A 73 -8.67 23.41 -0.61
N LEU A 74 -8.06 24.60 -0.65
CA LEU A 74 -8.49 25.72 0.20
C LEU A 74 -9.94 26.13 -0.10
N GLU A 75 -10.30 26.27 -1.39
CA GLU A 75 -11.66 26.59 -1.83
C GLU A 75 -12.68 25.59 -1.28
N ARG A 76 -12.44 24.29 -1.43
CA ARG A 76 -13.29 23.24 -0.86
C ARG A 76 -13.48 23.42 0.65
N VAL A 77 -12.39 23.63 1.39
CA VAL A 77 -12.46 23.82 2.85
C VAL A 77 -13.35 25.02 3.19
N LEU A 78 -13.16 26.15 2.52
CA LEU A 78 -13.97 27.36 2.73
C LEU A 78 -15.44 27.13 2.39
N LEU A 79 -15.74 26.54 1.22
CA LEU A 79 -17.11 26.22 0.80
C LEU A 79 -17.79 25.21 1.74
N SER A 80 -17.07 24.19 2.20
CA SER A 80 -17.59 23.21 3.17
C SER A 80 -17.96 23.87 4.49
N MET A 81 -17.11 24.78 4.99
CA MET A 81 -17.37 25.52 6.21
C MET A 81 -18.58 26.45 6.09
N LEU A 82 -18.72 27.14 4.93
CA LEU A 82 -19.88 28.00 4.67
C LEU A 82 -21.19 27.19 4.57
N ARG A 83 -21.18 26.05 3.87
CA ARG A 83 -22.37 25.18 3.71
C ARG A 83 -22.83 24.56 5.03
N THR A 84 -21.91 24.34 5.96
CA THR A 84 -22.22 23.71 7.26
C THR A 84 -22.37 24.70 8.42
N PHE A 85 -22.31 26.02 8.13
CA PHE A 85 -22.57 27.06 9.14
C PHE A 85 -23.99 26.91 9.75
N PRO A 86 -24.19 27.10 11.07
CA PRO A 86 -23.20 27.52 12.11
C PRO A 86 -22.41 26.34 12.74
N ARG A 87 -22.64 25.10 12.35
CA ARG A 87 -22.00 23.90 12.97
C ARG A 87 -20.47 23.93 12.84
N SER A 88 -19.95 24.46 11.73
CA SER A 88 -18.52 24.57 11.43
C SER A 88 -17.79 25.69 12.16
N LEU A 89 -18.50 26.60 12.85
CA LEU A 89 -17.95 27.85 13.41
C LEU A 89 -16.75 27.60 14.36
N ARG A 90 -16.83 26.56 15.18
CA ARG A 90 -15.76 26.24 16.14
C ARG A 90 -14.49 25.71 15.46
N GLN A 91 -14.61 25.12 14.28
CA GLN A 91 -13.51 24.47 13.56
C GLN A 91 -12.91 25.37 12.47
N PHE A 92 -13.66 26.39 12.05
CA PHE A 92 -13.25 27.31 11.00
C PHE A 92 -11.85 27.89 11.23
N PRO A 93 -11.50 28.43 12.45
CA PRO A 93 -10.17 28.98 12.69
C PRO A 93 -9.06 27.91 12.57
N ARG A 94 -9.29 26.68 13.06
CA ARG A 94 -8.32 25.58 12.99
C ARG A 94 -8.11 25.10 11.55
N ALA A 95 -9.20 24.93 10.80
CA ALA A 95 -9.15 24.51 9.41
C ALA A 95 -8.44 25.57 8.54
N LEU A 96 -8.76 26.86 8.75
CA LEU A 96 -8.12 27.96 8.05
C LEU A 96 -6.63 28.07 8.41
N ALA A 97 -6.28 27.98 9.69
CA ALA A 97 -4.89 27.98 10.15
C ALA A 97 -4.10 26.80 9.55
N SER A 98 -4.68 25.60 9.45
CA SER A 98 -4.05 24.44 8.80
C SER A 98 -3.77 24.66 7.31
N GLN A 99 -4.67 25.35 6.59
CA GLN A 99 -4.47 25.64 5.16
C GLN A 99 -3.46 26.78 4.95
N LEU A 100 -3.62 27.90 5.66
CA LEU A 100 -2.78 29.08 5.52
C LEU A 100 -1.40 28.92 6.17
N GLY A 101 -1.27 28.03 7.18
CA GLY A 101 -0.03 27.77 7.91
C GLY A 101 1.05 27.01 7.13
N GLY A 102 0.77 26.60 5.88
CA GLY A 102 1.80 25.92 5.06
C GLY A 102 1.26 25.30 3.78
N LYS A 103 0.05 24.70 3.79
CA LYS A 103 -0.43 23.89 2.66
C LYS A 103 -0.63 24.70 1.37
N VAL A 104 -1.13 25.92 1.47
CA VAL A 104 -1.31 26.84 0.33
C VAL A 104 0.03 27.29 -0.26
N TRP A 105 1.07 27.39 0.59
CA TRP A 105 2.41 27.85 0.21
C TRP A 105 3.36 26.69 -0.17
N VAL A 106 2.82 25.50 -0.40
CA VAL A 106 3.62 24.28 -0.66
C VAL A 106 4.57 24.45 -1.84
N LEU A 107 4.17 25.17 -2.89
CA LEU A 107 5.02 25.38 -4.08
C LEU A 107 6.22 26.26 -3.76
N ASP A 108 6.06 27.28 -2.91
CA ASP A 108 7.16 28.14 -2.47
C ASP A 108 8.06 27.41 -1.48
N ALA A 109 7.48 26.57 -0.62
CA ALA A 109 8.23 25.71 0.30
C ALA A 109 9.07 24.67 -0.45
N LEU A 110 8.56 24.08 -1.54
CA LEU A 110 9.30 23.19 -2.42
C LEU A 110 10.45 23.93 -3.13
N SER A 111 10.21 25.15 -3.64
CA SER A 111 11.25 25.98 -4.24
C SER A 111 12.41 26.21 -3.27
N SER A 112 12.10 26.67 -2.08
CA SER A 112 13.10 26.94 -1.04
C SER A 112 13.80 25.66 -0.56
N GLY A 113 13.05 24.56 -0.36
CA GLY A 113 13.56 23.30 0.18
C GLY A 113 14.45 22.52 -0.80
N LEU A 114 14.18 22.60 -2.09
CA LEU A 114 14.92 21.92 -3.14
C LEU A 114 16.00 22.81 -3.78
N GLY A 115 15.92 24.13 -3.62
CA GLY A 115 16.80 25.08 -4.30
C GLY A 115 16.51 25.19 -5.80
N ILE A 116 15.25 24.98 -6.20
CA ILE A 116 14.79 25.04 -7.60
C ILE A 116 13.94 26.30 -7.78
N ASP A 117 14.15 27.01 -8.92
CA ASP A 117 13.40 28.23 -9.24
C ASP A 117 11.88 27.96 -9.18
N ARG A 118 11.16 28.86 -8.49
CA ARG A 118 9.70 28.80 -8.33
C ARG A 118 8.96 28.73 -9.67
N ALA A 119 9.49 29.34 -10.72
CA ALA A 119 8.94 29.32 -12.08
C ALA A 119 8.90 27.91 -12.72
N ARG A 120 9.74 26.99 -12.23
CA ARG A 120 9.76 25.59 -12.67
C ARG A 120 8.82 24.69 -11.86
N ILE A 121 8.13 25.22 -10.84
CA ILE A 121 7.27 24.45 -9.95
C ILE A 121 5.80 24.73 -10.26
N SER A 122 5.09 23.69 -10.62
CA SER A 122 3.67 23.69 -10.95
C SER A 122 2.90 22.69 -10.08
N HIS A 123 1.60 22.59 -10.26
CA HIS A 123 0.75 21.57 -9.62
C HIS A 123 -0.12 20.87 -10.67
N GLY A 124 -0.51 19.66 -10.36
CA GLY A 124 -1.52 18.89 -11.08
C GLY A 124 -2.91 19.02 -10.44
N GLU A 125 -3.75 18.03 -10.73
CA GLU A 125 -5.03 17.74 -10.11
C GLU A 125 -4.93 16.35 -9.45
N HIS A 126 -5.41 16.20 -8.23
CA HIS A 126 -5.25 14.99 -7.39
C HIS A 126 -5.73 13.71 -8.11
N HIS A 127 -6.99 13.67 -8.56
CA HIS A 127 -7.52 12.49 -9.23
C HIS A 127 -6.92 12.25 -10.63
N ALA A 128 -6.48 13.29 -11.33
CA ALA A 128 -5.73 13.15 -12.58
C ALA A 128 -4.33 12.55 -12.33
N SER A 129 -3.68 12.95 -11.24
CA SER A 129 -2.40 12.35 -10.81
C SER A 129 -2.57 10.87 -10.46
N HIS A 130 -3.63 10.49 -9.74
CA HIS A 130 -3.96 9.09 -9.51
C HIS A 130 -4.21 8.32 -10.81
N ALA A 131 -5.04 8.84 -11.70
CA ALA A 131 -5.35 8.20 -12.99
C ALA A 131 -4.08 8.02 -13.84
N ALA A 132 -3.21 9.02 -13.90
CA ALA A 132 -1.95 8.97 -14.60
C ALA A 132 -1.00 7.91 -14.00
N SER A 133 -0.92 7.82 -12.67
CA SER A 133 -0.08 6.86 -11.97
C SER A 133 -0.45 5.41 -12.28
N ALA A 134 -1.73 5.12 -12.47
CA ALA A 134 -2.20 3.80 -12.83
C ALA A 134 -2.10 3.54 -14.34
N PHE A 135 -2.63 4.44 -15.17
CA PHE A 135 -2.72 4.19 -16.60
C PHE A 135 -1.38 4.23 -17.31
N PHE A 136 -0.54 5.25 -17.04
CA PHE A 136 0.72 5.39 -17.76
C PHE A 136 1.79 4.38 -17.33
N THR A 137 1.60 3.70 -16.20
CA THR A 137 2.45 2.57 -15.76
C THR A 137 1.90 1.21 -16.19
N SER A 138 0.65 1.16 -16.67
CA SER A 138 0.02 -0.07 -17.14
C SER A 138 0.54 -0.52 -18.50
N PRO A 139 0.39 -1.79 -18.87
CA PRO A 139 0.72 -2.29 -20.21
C PRO A 139 -0.35 -1.94 -21.27
N PHE A 140 -1.44 -1.24 -20.90
CA PHE A 140 -2.60 -1.06 -21.77
C PHE A 140 -2.50 0.21 -22.60
N GLU A 141 -2.74 0.14 -23.91
CA GLU A 141 -2.88 1.31 -24.77
C GLU A 141 -4.23 2.03 -24.57
N ARG A 142 -5.25 1.29 -24.11
CA ARG A 142 -6.58 1.82 -23.81
C ARG A 142 -7.16 1.12 -22.59
N ALA A 143 -7.63 1.89 -21.60
CA ALA A 143 -8.23 1.34 -20.38
C ALA A 143 -9.29 2.27 -19.79
N ALA A 144 -10.28 1.69 -19.12
CA ALA A 144 -11.06 2.40 -18.12
C ALA A 144 -10.19 2.61 -16.88
N ILE A 145 -10.34 3.76 -16.22
CA ILE A 145 -9.62 4.02 -14.98
C ILE A 145 -10.64 4.43 -13.92
N LEU A 146 -10.57 3.80 -12.77
CA LEU A 146 -11.37 4.14 -11.60
C LEU A 146 -10.43 4.65 -10.50
N THR A 147 -10.57 5.92 -10.15
CA THR A 147 -9.85 6.53 -9.02
C THR A 147 -10.80 6.71 -7.84
N VAL A 148 -10.48 6.08 -6.70
CA VAL A 148 -11.30 6.13 -5.48
C VAL A 148 -10.42 6.43 -4.27
N ASP A 149 -10.69 7.56 -3.62
CA ASP A 149 -9.91 8.01 -2.50
C ASP A 149 -10.78 8.59 -1.37
N ALA A 150 -10.15 9.08 -0.31
CA ALA A 150 -10.83 9.86 0.73
C ALA A 150 -11.35 11.17 0.16
N VAL A 151 -10.48 12.03 -0.32
CA VAL A 151 -10.83 13.26 -1.05
C VAL A 151 -9.59 13.92 -1.66
N GLY A 152 -9.69 14.34 -2.93
CA GLY A 152 -8.77 15.27 -3.57
C GLY A 152 -9.12 16.74 -3.29
N GLU A 153 -9.15 17.56 -4.32
CA GLU A 153 -9.62 18.95 -4.18
C GLU A 153 -11.08 18.98 -3.72
N ASP A 154 -11.98 18.49 -4.55
CA ASP A 154 -13.43 18.38 -4.29
C ASP A 154 -14.01 17.01 -4.65
N THR A 155 -13.24 16.19 -5.32
CA THR A 155 -13.61 14.89 -5.87
C THR A 155 -13.14 13.77 -4.95
N SER A 156 -13.96 12.74 -4.74
CA SER A 156 -13.64 11.53 -3.98
C SER A 156 -13.53 10.29 -4.88
N THR A 157 -14.20 10.32 -6.03
CA THR A 157 -14.22 9.22 -7.00
C THR A 157 -14.31 9.79 -8.39
N ALA A 158 -13.54 9.25 -9.34
CA ALA A 158 -13.68 9.63 -10.74
C ALA A 158 -13.49 8.44 -11.69
N LEU A 159 -14.22 8.46 -12.79
CA LEU A 159 -14.16 7.51 -13.88
C LEU A 159 -13.49 8.17 -15.09
N TRP A 160 -12.50 7.51 -15.67
CA TRP A 160 -11.70 8.04 -16.77
C TRP A 160 -11.59 7.05 -17.92
N LEU A 161 -11.36 7.58 -19.10
CA LEU A 161 -10.80 6.85 -20.23
C LEU A 161 -9.34 7.26 -20.42
N GLY A 162 -8.44 6.29 -20.36
CA GLY A 162 -7.05 6.44 -20.80
C GLY A 162 -6.88 5.88 -22.20
N GLU A 163 -6.27 6.65 -23.10
CA GLU A 163 -5.96 6.22 -24.47
C GLU A 163 -4.65 6.86 -24.94
N GLY A 164 -3.66 6.01 -25.28
CA GLY A 164 -2.33 6.46 -25.63
C GLY A 164 -1.69 7.32 -24.54
N ARG A 165 -1.61 8.64 -24.77
CA ARG A 165 -1.07 9.64 -23.83
C ARG A 165 -2.13 10.57 -23.24
N THR A 166 -3.41 10.27 -23.42
CA THR A 166 -4.50 11.13 -22.98
C THR A 166 -5.29 10.49 -21.85
N LEU A 167 -5.80 11.32 -20.96
CA LEU A 167 -6.75 10.99 -19.92
C LEU A 167 -7.99 11.87 -20.09
N GLU A 168 -9.14 11.25 -20.21
CA GLU A 168 -10.42 11.95 -20.31
C GLU A 168 -11.29 11.57 -19.11
N CYS A 169 -11.64 12.55 -18.27
CA CYS A 169 -12.57 12.35 -17.17
C CYS A 169 -13.99 12.24 -17.70
N LYS A 170 -14.64 11.12 -17.45
CA LYS A 170 -16.00 10.82 -17.89
C LYS A 170 -17.05 11.19 -16.85
N GLU A 171 -16.72 10.97 -15.55
CA GLU A 171 -17.67 11.18 -14.47
C GLU A 171 -16.94 11.37 -13.14
N ARG A 172 -17.53 12.17 -12.21
CA ARG A 172 -16.98 12.43 -10.89
C ARG A 172 -18.06 12.33 -9.82
N ILE A 173 -17.68 11.89 -8.63
CA ILE A 173 -18.47 11.99 -7.41
C ILE A 173 -17.72 12.93 -6.46
N GLY A 174 -18.41 13.95 -6.00
CA GLY A 174 -17.82 15.01 -5.17
C GLY A 174 -17.92 14.74 -3.67
N PHE A 175 -17.03 15.40 -2.93
CA PHE A 175 -17.11 15.51 -1.48
C PHE A 175 -18.46 16.14 -1.05
N PRO A 176 -19.13 15.67 0.05
CA PRO A 176 -18.60 14.77 1.06
C PRO A 176 -18.90 13.28 0.85
N HIS A 177 -19.44 12.87 -0.29
CA HIS A 177 -19.73 11.47 -0.58
C HIS A 177 -18.44 10.75 -0.99
N SER A 178 -17.89 9.90 -0.09
CA SER A 178 -16.60 9.24 -0.27
C SER A 178 -16.58 7.84 0.32
N LEU A 179 -16.21 6.84 -0.48
CA LEU A 179 -15.99 5.46 -0.01
C LEU A 179 -14.74 5.36 0.87
N GLY A 180 -13.70 6.17 0.60
CA GLY A 180 -12.51 6.23 1.44
C GLY A 180 -12.82 6.77 2.83
N LEU A 181 -13.57 7.89 2.94
CA LEU A 181 -13.98 8.44 4.23
C LEU A 181 -14.94 7.52 5.00
N LEU A 182 -15.85 6.82 4.31
CA LEU A 182 -16.68 5.78 4.91
C LEU A 182 -15.80 4.69 5.56
N TYR A 183 -14.82 4.18 4.81
CA TYR A 183 -13.94 3.12 5.30
C TYR A 183 -13.08 3.61 6.48
N SER A 184 -12.53 4.81 6.40
CA SER A 184 -11.73 5.43 7.47
C SER A 184 -12.56 5.71 8.74
N ALA A 185 -13.79 6.18 8.61
CA ALA A 185 -14.69 6.39 9.76
C ALA A 185 -15.00 5.06 10.49
N LEU A 186 -15.28 3.99 9.74
CA LEU A 186 -15.50 2.66 10.32
C LEU A 186 -14.19 2.06 10.86
N THR A 187 -13.03 2.38 10.28
CA THR A 187 -11.71 2.01 10.83
C THR A 187 -11.53 2.60 12.23
N ALA A 188 -11.81 3.91 12.40
CA ALA A 188 -11.79 4.57 13.71
C ALA A 188 -12.84 3.99 14.68
N TYR A 189 -14.06 3.71 14.20
CA TYR A 189 -15.13 3.09 14.99
C TYR A 189 -14.73 1.72 15.54
N LEU A 190 -14.00 0.93 14.77
CA LEU A 190 -13.46 -0.39 15.16
C LEU A 190 -12.21 -0.29 16.04
N GLY A 191 -11.78 0.91 16.44
CA GLY A 191 -10.66 1.15 17.36
C GLY A 191 -9.28 1.08 16.71
N PHE A 192 -9.20 1.17 15.38
CA PHE A 192 -7.94 1.25 14.66
C PHE A 192 -7.60 2.70 14.30
N GLU A 193 -6.32 2.97 14.15
CA GLU A 193 -5.81 4.25 13.69
C GLU A 193 -6.12 4.46 12.21
N VAL A 194 -6.66 5.61 11.85
CA VAL A 194 -6.96 6.00 10.46
C VAL A 194 -5.67 6.20 9.67
N ASN A 195 -5.69 5.88 8.39
CA ASN A 195 -4.56 5.83 7.45
C ASN A 195 -3.54 4.71 7.71
N GLU A 196 -3.66 3.99 8.84
CA GLU A 196 -2.82 2.84 9.16
C GLU A 196 -3.63 1.57 9.48
N GLY A 197 -4.93 1.70 9.69
CA GLY A 197 -5.81 0.63 10.15
C GLY A 197 -6.70 0.01 9.08
N GLU A 198 -6.89 0.63 7.94
CA GLU A 198 -7.81 0.19 6.90
C GLU A 198 -7.50 -1.24 6.42
N TYR A 199 -6.23 -1.58 6.23
CA TYR A 199 -5.84 -2.93 5.86
C TYR A 199 -6.04 -3.96 7.01
N LYS A 200 -6.09 -3.49 8.28
CA LYS A 200 -6.44 -4.34 9.43
C LYS A 200 -7.92 -4.67 9.41
N VAL A 201 -8.77 -3.68 9.09
CA VAL A 201 -10.22 -3.87 8.91
C VAL A 201 -10.51 -4.83 7.75
N MET A 202 -9.80 -4.68 6.61
CA MET A 202 -9.88 -5.64 5.50
C MET A 202 -9.54 -7.07 5.94
N GLY A 203 -8.51 -7.25 6.77
CA GLY A 203 -8.14 -8.56 7.33
C GLY A 203 -9.15 -9.09 8.36
N LEU A 204 -9.71 -8.20 9.19
CA LEU A 204 -10.72 -8.51 10.20
C LEU A 204 -12.04 -8.99 9.55
N ALA A 205 -12.39 -8.46 8.39
CA ALA A 205 -13.62 -8.78 7.66
C ALA A 205 -13.80 -10.29 7.40
N ALA A 206 -12.69 -11.02 7.21
CA ALA A 206 -12.73 -12.46 6.97
C ALA A 206 -13.14 -13.30 8.20
N PHE A 207 -13.15 -12.73 9.40
CA PHE A 207 -13.60 -13.37 10.64
C PHE A 207 -15.08 -13.11 10.95
N GLY A 208 -15.75 -12.27 10.17
CA GLY A 208 -17.15 -11.91 10.33
C GLY A 208 -18.04 -12.38 9.20
N THR A 209 -19.33 -12.11 9.38
CA THR A 209 -20.36 -12.25 8.34
C THR A 209 -21.12 -10.93 8.17
N PRO A 210 -21.59 -10.57 6.95
CA PRO A 210 -22.19 -9.26 6.70
C PRO A 210 -23.63 -9.16 7.25
N LYS A 211 -23.79 -9.16 8.57
CA LYS A 211 -25.07 -9.15 9.29
C LYS A 211 -25.74 -7.78 9.37
N PHE A 212 -24.98 -6.69 9.16
CA PHE A 212 -25.46 -5.31 9.34
C PHE A 212 -25.85 -4.64 8.01
N ARG A 213 -26.26 -5.40 7.00
CA ARG A 213 -26.59 -4.83 5.68
C ARG A 213 -27.71 -3.81 5.74
N ALA A 214 -28.75 -4.04 6.53
CA ALA A 214 -29.88 -3.10 6.67
C ALA A 214 -29.47 -1.77 7.30
N GLU A 215 -28.57 -1.80 8.29
CA GLU A 215 -27.98 -0.60 8.90
C GLU A 215 -27.09 0.14 7.90
N PHE A 216 -26.30 -0.60 7.13
CA PHE A 216 -25.40 -0.02 6.13
C PHE A 216 -26.14 0.60 4.93
N GLU A 217 -27.35 0.18 4.58
CA GLU A 217 -28.20 0.87 3.60
C GLU A 217 -28.52 2.32 4.02
N ARG A 218 -28.50 2.61 5.34
CA ARG A 218 -28.66 3.98 5.85
C ARG A 218 -27.35 4.78 5.78
N LEU A 219 -26.19 4.10 5.77
CA LEU A 219 -24.86 4.71 5.71
C LEU A 219 -24.41 4.99 4.28
N LEU A 220 -24.71 4.05 3.36
CA LEU A 220 -24.29 4.10 1.96
C LEU A 220 -25.45 3.65 1.06
N GLN A 221 -25.89 4.53 0.18
CA GLN A 221 -26.90 4.24 -0.83
C GLN A 221 -26.25 4.25 -2.21
N VAL A 222 -26.21 3.09 -2.87
CA VAL A 222 -25.68 2.92 -4.21
C VAL A 222 -26.84 2.85 -5.19
N ARG A 223 -26.83 3.71 -6.24
CA ARG A 223 -27.83 3.71 -7.29
C ARG A 223 -27.45 2.74 -8.40
N GLY A 224 -28.43 2.34 -9.21
CA GLY A 224 -28.21 1.40 -10.32
C GLY A 224 -27.25 1.90 -11.41
N ASP A 225 -27.00 3.22 -11.47
CA ASP A 225 -26.02 3.85 -12.34
C ASP A 225 -24.58 3.88 -11.76
N GLY A 226 -24.36 3.30 -10.57
CA GLY A 226 -23.08 3.31 -9.87
C GLY A 226 -22.82 4.55 -9.02
N GLN A 227 -23.62 5.60 -9.15
CA GLN A 227 -23.55 6.77 -8.26
C GLN A 227 -23.94 6.37 -6.84
N PHE A 228 -23.32 6.99 -5.85
CA PHE A 228 -23.62 6.71 -4.45
C PHE A 228 -23.71 7.97 -3.60
N THR A 229 -24.41 7.86 -2.47
CA THR A 229 -24.48 8.90 -1.47
C THR A 229 -24.30 8.32 -0.07
N LEU A 230 -23.62 9.06 0.81
CA LEU A 230 -23.50 8.74 2.23
C LEU A 230 -24.62 9.38 3.02
N GLY A 231 -25.09 8.69 4.06
CA GLY A 231 -25.93 9.23 5.11
C GLY A 231 -25.14 10.18 6.01
N LEU A 232 -25.02 11.45 5.61
CA LEU A 232 -24.14 12.44 6.23
C LEU A 232 -24.44 12.73 7.71
N GLU A 233 -25.57 12.29 8.22
CA GLU A 233 -25.92 12.41 9.63
C GLU A 233 -25.13 11.45 10.54
N TYR A 234 -24.58 10.37 9.97
CA TYR A 234 -23.75 9.39 10.67
C TYR A 234 -22.26 9.72 10.64
N PHE A 235 -21.86 10.63 9.74
CA PHE A 235 -20.46 11.01 9.54
C PHE A 235 -20.28 12.51 9.75
N ASP A 236 -19.22 12.89 10.44
CA ASP A 236 -18.91 14.29 10.74
C ASP A 236 -17.56 14.75 10.15
N ALA A 237 -16.93 13.96 9.29
CA ALA A 237 -15.69 14.33 8.62
C ALA A 237 -15.76 15.65 7.82
N HIS A 238 -16.97 16.09 7.43
CA HIS A 238 -17.24 17.36 6.76
C HIS A 238 -17.42 18.54 7.76
N THR A 239 -17.56 18.25 9.07
CA THR A 239 -17.72 19.22 10.14
C THR A 239 -16.73 19.04 11.29
N ASN A 240 -16.13 17.85 11.43
CA ASN A 240 -15.18 17.50 12.49
C ASN A 240 -14.09 16.57 11.96
N THR A 241 -12.84 16.87 12.24
CA THR A 241 -11.67 16.09 11.78
C THR A 241 -11.12 15.14 12.85
N GLU A 242 -11.70 15.12 14.07
CA GLU A 242 -11.10 14.38 15.21
C GLU A 242 -11.51 12.89 15.22
N VAL A 243 -12.77 12.56 14.92
CA VAL A 243 -13.29 11.18 15.04
C VAL A 243 -13.84 10.63 13.72
N GLY A 244 -14.37 11.47 12.84
CA GLY A 244 -14.90 11.12 11.52
C GLY A 244 -16.32 10.55 11.52
N PHE A 245 -16.94 10.29 12.69
CA PHE A 245 -18.32 9.78 12.81
C PHE A 245 -19.07 10.42 14.00
N SER A 246 -20.38 10.46 13.88
CA SER A 246 -21.28 11.05 14.89
C SER A 246 -21.77 10.01 15.89
N SER A 247 -22.38 10.45 17.01
CA SER A 247 -23.04 9.58 17.99
C SER A 247 -24.21 8.78 17.40
N LYS A 248 -24.79 9.19 16.26
CA LYS A 248 -25.82 8.44 15.56
C LYS A 248 -25.28 7.11 14.97
N LEU A 249 -23.98 7.07 14.60
CA LEU A 249 -23.37 5.83 14.17
C LEU A 249 -23.30 4.81 15.31
N GLU A 250 -22.92 5.27 16.52
CA GLU A 250 -22.93 4.41 17.71
C GLU A 250 -24.35 3.96 18.11
N ALA A 251 -25.35 4.82 17.93
CA ALA A 251 -26.75 4.45 18.14
C ALA A 251 -27.24 3.40 17.12
N LEU A 252 -26.70 3.41 15.90
CA LEU A 252 -27.08 2.49 14.83
C LEU A 252 -26.37 1.13 14.95
N LEU A 253 -25.05 1.13 15.18
CA LEU A 253 -24.21 -0.07 15.13
C LEU A 253 -23.82 -0.60 16.53
N GLY A 254 -24.20 0.10 17.60
CA GLY A 254 -23.81 -0.18 18.99
C GLY A 254 -22.53 0.61 19.39
N PRO A 255 -21.97 0.36 20.58
CA PRO A 255 -20.82 1.11 21.08
C PRO A 255 -19.58 0.87 20.24
N ARG A 256 -18.81 1.96 19.98
CA ARG A 256 -17.51 1.88 19.31
C ARG A 256 -16.51 1.06 20.13
N ARG A 257 -15.51 0.52 19.46
CA ARG A 257 -14.39 -0.14 20.12
C ARG A 257 -13.35 0.88 20.54
N MET A 258 -12.85 0.74 21.77
CA MET A 258 -11.77 1.62 22.26
C MET A 258 -10.44 1.25 21.61
N PRO A 259 -9.64 2.26 21.17
CA PRO A 259 -8.30 2.01 20.64
C PRO A 259 -7.42 1.20 21.60
N GLY A 260 -6.59 0.32 21.06
CA GLY A 260 -5.67 -0.51 21.84
C GLY A 260 -6.30 -1.73 22.53
N THR A 261 -7.64 -1.91 22.46
CA THR A 261 -8.27 -3.13 23.00
C THR A 261 -7.83 -4.35 22.17
N PRO A 262 -7.27 -5.40 22.80
CA PRO A 262 -6.85 -6.61 22.09
C PRO A 262 -8.04 -7.35 21.45
N TRP A 263 -7.83 -7.93 20.28
CA TRP A 263 -8.79 -8.78 19.57
C TRP A 263 -8.59 -10.26 19.94
N SER A 264 -9.66 -10.99 20.21
CA SER A 264 -9.67 -12.41 20.52
C SER A 264 -10.59 -13.14 19.53
N LEU A 265 -10.05 -13.47 18.35
CA LEU A 265 -10.78 -14.07 17.21
C LEU A 265 -10.37 -15.52 16.93
N GLU A 266 -9.31 -16.00 17.56
CA GLU A 266 -8.75 -17.35 17.36
C GLU A 266 -8.50 -18.02 18.72
N GLY A 267 -8.60 -19.36 18.77
CA GLY A 267 -8.16 -20.16 19.94
C GLY A 267 -9.21 -20.39 21.04
N GLY A 268 -10.48 -20.09 20.82
CA GLY A 268 -11.55 -20.32 21.81
C GLY A 268 -12.90 -19.69 21.43
N ALA A 269 -13.77 -19.51 22.43
CA ALA A 269 -15.01 -18.77 22.24
C ALA A 269 -14.72 -17.28 21.96
N VAL A 270 -15.19 -16.79 20.83
CA VAL A 270 -15.02 -15.38 20.45
C VAL A 270 -15.95 -14.50 21.30
N PRO A 271 -15.44 -13.47 21.98
CA PRO A 271 -16.26 -12.50 22.71
C PRO A 271 -17.29 -11.84 21.78
N GLU A 272 -18.52 -11.61 22.28
CA GLU A 272 -19.61 -11.01 21.51
C GLU A 272 -19.20 -9.65 20.87
N ALA A 273 -18.48 -8.81 21.61
CA ALA A 273 -18.00 -7.53 21.12
C ALA A 273 -17.00 -7.67 19.96
N ASP A 274 -16.13 -8.69 20.00
CA ASP A 274 -15.15 -8.98 18.94
C ASP A 274 -15.86 -9.55 17.70
N GLN A 275 -16.82 -10.48 17.90
CA GLN A 275 -17.61 -11.02 16.79
C GLN A 275 -18.45 -9.92 16.12
N ARG A 276 -19.09 -9.04 16.90
CA ARG A 276 -19.82 -7.89 16.36
C ARG A 276 -18.90 -6.98 15.55
N GLY A 277 -17.70 -6.68 16.04
CA GLY A 277 -16.72 -5.89 15.33
C GLY A 277 -16.30 -6.54 14.02
N ALA A 278 -16.07 -7.86 14.01
CA ALA A 278 -15.76 -8.62 12.79
C ALA A 278 -16.95 -8.63 11.79
N ASP A 279 -18.20 -8.78 12.27
CA ASP A 279 -19.40 -8.74 11.42
C ASP A 279 -19.62 -7.34 10.81
N ILE A 280 -19.32 -6.26 11.54
CA ILE A 280 -19.33 -4.88 11.01
C ILE A 280 -18.25 -4.72 9.95
N ALA A 281 -17.02 -5.19 10.19
CA ALA A 281 -15.94 -5.15 9.20
C ALA A 281 -16.29 -5.95 7.93
N ALA A 282 -16.88 -7.13 8.07
CA ALA A 282 -17.37 -7.95 6.96
C ALA A 282 -18.48 -7.25 6.17
N THR A 283 -19.39 -6.56 6.87
CA THR A 283 -20.45 -5.79 6.21
C THR A 283 -19.89 -4.60 5.46
N LEU A 284 -18.97 -3.85 6.08
CA LEU A 284 -18.28 -2.73 5.43
C LEU A 284 -17.55 -3.18 4.15
N GLN A 285 -16.81 -4.28 4.24
CA GLN A 285 -16.09 -4.84 3.09
C GLN A 285 -17.06 -5.22 1.97
N ALA A 286 -18.15 -5.90 2.29
CA ALA A 286 -19.14 -6.34 1.31
C ALA A 286 -19.84 -5.14 0.60
N VAL A 287 -20.24 -4.09 1.34
CA VAL A 287 -20.90 -2.92 0.72
C VAL A 287 -19.91 -2.06 -0.06
N LEU A 288 -18.64 -1.97 0.37
CA LEU A 288 -17.58 -1.33 -0.40
C LEU A 288 -17.38 -2.04 -1.75
N GLU A 289 -17.29 -3.37 -1.72
CA GLU A 289 -17.13 -4.19 -2.93
C GLU A 289 -18.33 -4.04 -3.89
N ASP A 290 -19.56 -4.01 -3.36
CA ASP A 290 -20.78 -3.80 -4.16
C ASP A 290 -20.75 -2.41 -4.84
N ALA A 291 -20.35 -1.36 -4.12
CA ALA A 291 -20.23 -0.01 -4.66
C ALA A 291 -19.12 0.09 -5.73
N LEU A 292 -17.95 -0.47 -5.45
CA LEU A 292 -16.84 -0.49 -6.42
C LEU A 292 -17.18 -1.29 -7.68
N LEU A 293 -17.91 -2.40 -7.53
CA LEU A 293 -18.37 -3.21 -8.67
C LEU A 293 -19.36 -2.44 -9.55
N ALA A 294 -20.30 -1.71 -8.93
CA ALA A 294 -21.23 -0.85 -9.68
C ALA A 294 -20.48 0.25 -10.43
N LEU A 295 -19.53 0.93 -9.80
CA LEU A 295 -18.66 1.94 -10.43
C LEU A 295 -17.82 1.36 -11.58
N ALA A 296 -17.23 0.18 -11.40
CA ALA A 296 -16.42 -0.47 -12.44
C ALA A 296 -17.28 -0.88 -13.65
N LYS A 297 -18.50 -1.42 -13.42
CA LYS A 297 -19.47 -1.69 -14.51
C LYS A 297 -19.89 -0.40 -15.23
N ARG A 298 -20.11 0.69 -14.48
CA ARG A 298 -20.36 2.01 -15.06
C ARG A 298 -19.20 2.49 -15.92
N ALA A 299 -17.95 2.35 -15.42
CA ALA A 299 -16.75 2.69 -16.18
C ALA A 299 -16.64 1.89 -17.48
N LYS A 300 -16.97 0.58 -17.47
CA LYS A 300 -17.02 -0.26 -18.66
C LYS A 300 -18.02 0.27 -19.70
N VAL A 301 -19.21 0.65 -19.24
CA VAL A 301 -20.26 1.23 -20.13
C VAL A 301 -19.82 2.56 -20.71
N LEU A 302 -19.25 3.46 -19.90
CA LEU A 302 -18.86 4.80 -20.34
C LEU A 302 -17.67 4.80 -21.30
N THR A 303 -16.75 3.85 -21.13
CA THR A 303 -15.50 3.84 -21.88
C THR A 303 -15.44 2.80 -23.00
N GLY A 304 -16.21 1.72 -22.87
CA GLY A 304 -16.11 0.56 -23.76
C GLY A 304 -14.73 -0.10 -23.77
N ALA A 305 -13.87 0.20 -22.78
CA ALA A 305 -12.53 -0.35 -22.70
C ALA A 305 -12.54 -1.78 -22.14
N ASP A 306 -11.58 -2.62 -22.55
CA ASP A 306 -11.49 -4.02 -22.10
C ASP A 306 -10.62 -4.22 -20.86
N ALA A 307 -9.74 -3.27 -20.55
CA ALA A 307 -8.90 -3.27 -19.38
C ALA A 307 -9.36 -2.22 -18.35
N LEU A 308 -9.10 -2.49 -17.06
CA LEU A 308 -9.36 -1.61 -15.92
C LEU A 308 -8.07 -1.26 -15.19
N CYS A 309 -7.84 0.02 -14.94
CA CYS A 309 -6.80 0.52 -14.03
C CYS A 309 -7.44 1.07 -12.75
N LEU A 310 -6.84 0.82 -11.59
CA LEU A 310 -7.31 1.33 -10.30
C LEU A 310 -6.25 2.19 -9.62
N ALA A 311 -6.66 3.30 -9.02
CA ALA A 311 -5.83 4.17 -8.19
C ALA A 311 -6.65 4.88 -7.09
N GLY A 312 -5.94 5.59 -6.19
CA GLY A 312 -6.46 6.13 -4.94
C GLY A 312 -6.29 5.15 -3.79
N GLY A 313 -6.42 5.62 -2.56
CA GLY A 313 -6.19 4.81 -1.35
C GLY A 313 -7.04 3.54 -1.29
N VAL A 314 -8.28 3.59 -1.80
CA VAL A 314 -9.20 2.44 -1.84
C VAL A 314 -8.71 1.33 -2.78
N ALA A 315 -7.90 1.64 -3.79
CA ALA A 315 -7.30 0.65 -4.69
C ALA A 315 -6.25 -0.26 -4.01
N LEU A 316 -5.85 0.05 -2.77
CA LEU A 316 -5.03 -0.84 -1.92
C LEU A 316 -5.85 -2.00 -1.31
N ASN A 317 -7.18 -2.00 -1.47
CA ASN A 317 -8.06 -3.09 -1.02
C ASN A 317 -7.98 -4.29 -1.98
N ALA A 318 -7.05 -5.20 -1.67
CA ALA A 318 -6.76 -6.36 -2.51
C ALA A 318 -7.95 -7.32 -2.68
N VAL A 319 -8.86 -7.38 -1.70
CA VAL A 319 -10.06 -8.24 -1.73
C VAL A 319 -11.06 -7.69 -2.74
N ALA A 320 -11.34 -6.38 -2.68
CA ALA A 320 -12.21 -5.70 -3.65
C ALA A 320 -11.64 -5.80 -5.07
N ASN A 321 -10.33 -5.58 -5.24
CA ASN A 321 -9.68 -5.66 -6.57
C ASN A 321 -9.86 -7.04 -7.20
N ALA A 322 -9.72 -8.12 -6.43
CA ALA A 322 -9.94 -9.47 -6.94
C ALA A 322 -11.39 -9.71 -7.37
N ARG A 323 -12.37 -9.15 -6.66
CA ARG A 323 -13.78 -9.23 -7.04
C ARG A 323 -14.07 -8.42 -8.31
N LEU A 324 -13.52 -7.22 -8.43
CA LEU A 324 -13.65 -6.41 -9.65
C LEU A 324 -13.10 -7.14 -10.88
N PHE A 325 -11.94 -7.78 -10.74
CA PHE A 325 -11.37 -8.59 -11.83
C PHE A 325 -12.31 -9.71 -12.30
N ARG A 326 -12.98 -10.38 -11.37
CA ARG A 326 -13.87 -11.50 -11.70
C ARG A 326 -15.25 -11.07 -12.24
N GLU A 327 -15.81 -9.95 -11.74
CA GLU A 327 -17.25 -9.67 -11.88
C GLU A 327 -17.57 -8.37 -12.66
N ALA A 328 -16.57 -7.48 -12.89
CA ALA A 328 -16.83 -6.21 -13.55
C ALA A 328 -16.86 -6.27 -15.08
N GLY A 329 -16.50 -7.43 -15.67
CA GLY A 329 -16.55 -7.67 -17.12
C GLY A 329 -15.36 -7.12 -17.89
N PHE A 330 -14.24 -6.82 -17.21
CA PHE A 330 -12.97 -6.49 -17.85
C PHE A 330 -12.14 -7.75 -18.09
N SER A 331 -11.34 -7.74 -19.16
CA SER A 331 -10.40 -8.83 -19.45
C SER A 331 -9.16 -8.77 -18.57
N ASP A 332 -8.74 -7.55 -18.20
CA ASP A 332 -7.50 -7.31 -17.46
C ASP A 332 -7.67 -6.21 -16.41
N LEU A 333 -6.85 -6.32 -15.35
CA LEU A 333 -6.79 -5.38 -14.23
C LEU A 333 -5.35 -4.95 -13.98
N TRP A 334 -5.15 -3.66 -13.78
CA TRP A 334 -3.87 -3.10 -13.35
C TRP A 334 -4.01 -2.24 -12.10
N VAL A 335 -3.20 -2.55 -11.10
CA VAL A 335 -3.06 -1.74 -9.88
C VAL A 335 -1.56 -1.63 -9.57
N GLN A 336 -1.01 -0.43 -9.70
CA GLN A 336 0.41 -0.20 -9.41
C GLN A 336 0.69 -0.26 -7.90
N PRO A 337 1.91 -0.60 -7.46
CA PRO A 337 2.19 -0.92 -6.06
C PRO A 337 1.92 0.20 -5.06
N ALA A 338 2.08 1.46 -5.43
CA ALA A 338 1.79 2.62 -4.59
C ALA A 338 0.50 3.33 -5.04
N ALA A 339 -0.62 2.59 -5.09
CA ALA A 339 -1.88 3.09 -5.64
C ALA A 339 -2.48 4.31 -4.91
N GLY A 340 -2.13 4.55 -3.63
CA GLY A 340 -2.55 5.72 -2.84
C GLY A 340 -1.76 7.00 -3.17
N ASP A 341 -1.74 7.96 -2.25
CA ASP A 341 -1.18 9.31 -2.42
C ASP A 341 0.30 9.35 -2.81
N ALA A 342 1.12 8.39 -2.34
CA ALA A 342 2.48 8.26 -2.80
C ALA A 342 2.57 8.14 -4.34
N GLY A 343 1.65 7.36 -4.95
CA GLY A 343 1.54 7.23 -6.40
C GLY A 343 1.20 8.52 -7.12
N GLY A 344 0.55 9.46 -6.43
CA GLY A 344 0.27 10.80 -6.96
C GLY A 344 1.52 11.55 -7.38
N ALA A 345 2.65 11.38 -6.66
CA ALA A 345 3.94 11.94 -7.06
C ALA A 345 4.37 11.44 -8.45
N LEU A 346 4.34 10.14 -8.66
CA LEU A 346 4.65 9.54 -9.95
C LEU A 346 3.66 9.97 -11.03
N GLY A 347 2.35 9.95 -10.71
CA GLY A 347 1.31 10.33 -11.65
C GLY A 347 1.40 11.78 -12.12
N ALA A 348 1.72 12.72 -11.23
CA ALA A 348 1.94 14.12 -11.57
C ALA A 348 3.11 14.28 -12.56
N ALA A 349 4.22 13.58 -12.33
CA ALA A 349 5.35 13.59 -13.25
C ALA A 349 5.00 12.96 -14.61
N LEU A 350 4.31 11.81 -14.61
CA LEU A 350 3.88 11.12 -15.83
C LEU A 350 2.90 11.96 -16.65
N LEU A 351 1.97 12.65 -15.99
CA LEU A 351 1.02 13.54 -16.67
C LEU A 351 1.74 14.69 -17.37
N ALA A 352 2.73 15.30 -16.69
CA ALA A 352 3.54 16.35 -17.29
C ALA A 352 4.40 15.83 -18.47
N ALA A 353 4.98 14.63 -18.35
CA ALA A 353 5.71 13.98 -19.43
C ALA A 353 4.81 13.69 -20.64
N ALA A 354 3.59 13.18 -20.40
CA ALA A 354 2.61 12.92 -21.45
C ALA A 354 2.19 14.19 -22.20
N GLN A 355 2.01 15.32 -21.48
CA GLN A 355 1.72 16.64 -22.08
C GLN A 355 2.86 17.15 -22.97
N LYS A 356 4.11 16.79 -22.66
CA LYS A 356 5.29 17.07 -23.51
C LYS A 356 5.43 16.09 -24.68
N GLY A 357 4.57 15.09 -24.78
CA GLY A 357 4.63 14.08 -25.84
C GLY A 357 5.67 12.97 -25.61
N GLU A 358 6.18 12.84 -24.39
CA GLU A 358 7.18 11.82 -24.04
C GLU A 358 6.57 10.40 -24.00
N ALA A 359 7.43 9.38 -24.10
CA ALA A 359 7.01 7.99 -24.08
C ALA A 359 6.50 7.58 -22.68
N ARG A 360 5.57 6.64 -22.66
CA ARG A 360 5.08 6.04 -21.40
C ARG A 360 6.13 5.12 -20.81
N THR A 361 6.17 5.05 -19.48
CA THR A 361 7.03 4.13 -18.75
C THR A 361 6.20 2.92 -18.28
N GLY A 362 6.63 1.71 -18.59
CA GLY A 362 6.00 0.49 -18.07
C GLY A 362 6.59 0.10 -16.71
N PHE A 363 5.78 -0.53 -15.85
CA PHE A 363 6.25 -1.11 -14.60
C PHE A 363 6.55 -2.61 -14.77
N ALA A 364 7.85 -2.96 -14.87
CA ALA A 364 8.28 -4.35 -14.81
C ALA A 364 8.57 -4.84 -13.38
N HIS A 365 8.87 -3.92 -12.46
CA HIS A 365 9.21 -4.19 -11.06
C HIS A 365 8.88 -2.99 -10.18
N ALA A 366 8.97 -3.16 -8.84
CA ALA A 366 8.76 -2.07 -7.88
C ALA A 366 10.07 -1.54 -7.24
N ALA A 367 11.24 -2.04 -7.61
CA ALA A 367 12.54 -1.69 -7.01
C ALA A 367 13.06 -0.33 -7.53
N TRP A 368 12.45 0.78 -7.09
CA TRP A 368 12.75 2.14 -7.55
C TRP A 368 13.45 3.03 -6.49
N GLY A 369 13.73 2.47 -5.28
CA GLY A 369 14.40 3.17 -4.19
C GLY A 369 15.92 3.26 -4.34
N THR A 370 16.63 3.54 -3.24
CA THR A 370 18.09 3.42 -3.16
C THR A 370 18.51 1.96 -2.97
N GLY A 371 19.73 1.64 -3.45
CA GLY A 371 20.35 0.33 -3.26
C GLY A 371 21.02 0.17 -1.90
N VAL A 372 21.49 -1.05 -1.63
CA VAL A 372 22.33 -1.41 -0.48
C VAL A 372 23.66 -1.96 -0.95
N GLN A 373 24.63 -2.06 -0.03
CA GLN A 373 25.96 -2.64 -0.27
C GLN A 373 26.30 -3.64 0.83
N GLY A 374 26.47 -4.91 0.49
CA GLY A 374 26.84 -5.95 1.44
C GLY A 374 28.16 -5.67 2.16
N SER A 375 29.12 -4.99 1.50
CA SER A 375 30.39 -4.56 2.12
C SER A 375 30.18 -3.60 3.29
N VAL A 376 29.28 -2.62 3.15
CA VAL A 376 28.95 -1.66 4.22
C VAL A 376 28.28 -2.39 5.39
N ALA A 377 27.30 -3.25 5.11
CA ALA A 377 26.65 -4.06 6.14
C ALA A 377 27.66 -4.97 6.87
N SER A 378 28.59 -5.57 6.14
CA SER A 378 29.66 -6.42 6.70
C SER A 378 30.56 -5.68 7.67
N GLU A 379 31.01 -4.48 7.30
CA GLU A 379 31.90 -3.65 8.14
C GLU A 379 31.22 -3.26 9.45
N VAL A 380 29.99 -2.72 9.35
CA VAL A 380 29.22 -2.33 10.54
C VAL A 380 28.90 -3.52 11.43
N ALA A 381 28.49 -4.66 10.86
CA ALA A 381 28.16 -5.87 11.61
C ALA A 381 29.38 -6.44 12.37
N LYS A 382 30.57 -6.44 11.76
CA LYS A 382 31.82 -6.83 12.43
C LYS A 382 32.14 -5.90 13.59
N GLY A 383 31.98 -4.58 13.41
CA GLY A 383 32.17 -3.60 14.49
C GLY A 383 31.21 -3.81 15.67
N LEU A 384 30.03 -4.40 15.42
CA LEU A 384 29.04 -4.77 16.45
C LEU A 384 29.27 -6.17 17.05
N GLY A 385 30.35 -6.87 16.68
CA GLY A 385 30.65 -8.22 17.16
C GLY A 385 29.75 -9.33 16.62
N LEU A 386 29.07 -9.09 15.52
CA LEU A 386 28.24 -10.08 14.86
C LEU A 386 29.10 -11.03 14.01
N ARG A 387 28.62 -12.26 13.83
CA ARG A 387 29.21 -13.21 12.88
C ARG A 387 28.84 -12.83 11.46
N VAL A 388 29.84 -12.65 10.61
CA VAL A 388 29.66 -12.22 9.21
C VAL A 388 30.29 -13.26 8.29
N GLN A 389 29.53 -13.71 7.31
CA GLN A 389 29.97 -14.64 6.27
C GLN A 389 29.64 -14.04 4.89
N ARG A 390 30.65 -13.86 4.07
CA ARG A 390 30.45 -13.60 2.64
C ARG A 390 30.28 -14.92 1.90
N VAL A 391 29.30 -15.00 1.00
CA VAL A 391 28.98 -16.23 0.28
C VAL A 391 29.08 -16.00 -1.23
N GLU A 392 29.56 -17.01 -1.95
CA GLU A 392 29.65 -16.96 -3.42
C GLU A 392 28.28 -17.06 -4.07
N ASN A 393 27.39 -17.84 -3.49
CA ASN A 393 26.02 -18.05 -3.96
C ASN A 393 25.02 -17.77 -2.86
N VAL A 394 24.48 -16.56 -2.86
CA VAL A 394 23.49 -16.12 -1.84
C VAL A 394 22.19 -16.89 -1.93
N VAL A 395 21.80 -17.33 -3.12
CA VAL A 395 20.56 -18.12 -3.33
C VAL A 395 20.69 -19.47 -2.63
N GLU A 396 21.80 -20.18 -2.85
CA GLU A 396 22.04 -21.48 -2.21
C GLU A 396 22.10 -21.36 -0.69
N ALA A 397 22.93 -20.45 -0.21
CA ALA A 397 23.13 -20.26 1.23
C ALA A 397 21.85 -19.78 1.96
N THR A 398 20.99 -19.03 1.29
CA THR A 398 19.69 -18.59 1.82
C THR A 398 18.68 -19.75 1.81
N ALA A 399 18.63 -20.52 0.70
CA ALA A 399 17.73 -21.66 0.59
C ALA A 399 18.03 -22.71 1.67
N GLU A 400 19.30 -23.07 1.91
CA GLU A 400 19.70 -24.00 2.98
C GLU A 400 19.16 -23.58 4.35
N ARG A 401 19.23 -22.29 4.69
CA ARG A 401 18.71 -21.75 5.95
C ARG A 401 17.19 -21.80 6.03
N LEU A 402 16.51 -21.47 4.93
CA LEU A 402 15.04 -21.59 4.84
C LEU A 402 14.61 -23.04 5.04
N MET A 403 15.32 -24.02 4.43
CA MET A 403 15.06 -25.45 4.59
C MET A 403 15.27 -25.93 6.03
N GLN A 404 16.12 -25.28 6.82
CA GLN A 404 16.27 -25.50 8.25
C GLN A 404 15.14 -24.85 9.10
N GLY A 405 14.11 -24.26 8.46
CA GLY A 405 12.98 -23.60 9.14
C GLY A 405 13.31 -22.22 9.70
N GLN A 406 14.38 -21.58 9.25
CA GLN A 406 14.78 -20.26 9.70
C GLN A 406 13.87 -19.16 9.11
N VAL A 407 13.71 -18.07 9.88
CA VAL A 407 13.11 -16.80 9.43
C VAL A 407 14.24 -15.83 9.13
N LEU A 408 14.33 -15.40 7.89
CA LEU A 408 15.43 -14.56 7.40
C LEU A 408 14.99 -13.14 7.11
N ALA A 409 15.78 -12.15 7.54
CA ALA A 409 15.70 -10.79 7.03
C ALA A 409 16.49 -10.75 5.71
N TRP A 410 15.79 -10.40 4.60
CA TRP A 410 16.31 -10.41 3.25
C TRP A 410 16.32 -9.00 2.67
N VAL A 411 17.51 -8.51 2.34
CA VAL A 411 17.77 -7.14 1.89
C VAL A 411 18.62 -7.18 0.63
N GLN A 412 18.01 -6.83 -0.52
CA GLN A 412 18.65 -6.95 -1.82
C GLN A 412 18.40 -5.71 -2.68
N GLY A 413 19.40 -5.31 -3.47
CA GLY A 413 19.26 -4.27 -4.47
C GLY A 413 18.56 -2.99 -3.97
N ARG A 414 17.77 -2.35 -4.84
CA ARG A 414 17.01 -1.12 -4.56
C ARG A 414 15.70 -1.46 -3.82
N PHE A 415 15.30 -0.65 -2.80
CA PHE A 415 14.05 -0.90 -2.07
C PHE A 415 12.79 -0.63 -2.92
N GLU A 416 11.69 -1.23 -2.50
CA GLU A 416 10.41 -1.20 -3.21
C GLU A 416 9.70 0.16 -3.09
N TRP A 417 9.09 0.58 -4.17
CA TRP A 417 8.07 1.61 -4.25
C TRP A 417 6.72 1.07 -3.74
N GLY A 418 6.08 1.82 -2.82
CA GLY A 418 4.79 1.45 -2.25
C GLY A 418 4.87 0.79 -0.87
N PRO A 419 3.69 0.44 -0.28
CA PRO A 419 3.58 0.02 1.12
C PRO A 419 3.88 -1.47 1.36
N ARG A 420 4.25 -2.22 0.32
CA ARG A 420 4.45 -3.68 0.38
C ARG A 420 5.90 -4.06 0.17
N ALA A 421 6.39 -5.04 0.93
CA ALA A 421 7.65 -5.69 0.62
C ALA A 421 7.44 -6.70 -0.51
N LEU A 422 8.24 -6.59 -1.56
CA LEU A 422 8.10 -7.36 -2.79
C LEU A 422 9.38 -8.14 -3.13
N GLY A 423 10.15 -8.51 -2.10
CA GLY A 423 11.34 -9.32 -2.25
C GLY A 423 12.66 -8.54 -2.22
N GLN A 424 12.64 -7.23 -1.90
CA GLN A 424 13.85 -6.43 -1.72
C GLN A 424 14.12 -6.11 -0.25
N ARG A 425 13.08 -5.86 0.55
CA ARG A 425 13.13 -5.56 1.99
C ARG A 425 12.12 -6.44 2.73
N SER A 426 12.42 -7.73 2.79
CA SER A 426 11.47 -8.78 3.17
C SER A 426 11.93 -9.57 4.40
N LEU A 427 10.96 -10.07 5.17
CA LEU A 427 11.15 -11.26 6.00
C LEU A 427 10.65 -12.45 5.20
N LEU A 428 11.50 -13.46 5.05
CA LEU A 428 11.22 -14.68 4.30
C LEU A 428 11.24 -15.90 5.22
N SER A 429 10.34 -16.85 4.96
CA SER A 429 10.35 -18.20 5.55
C SER A 429 9.63 -19.19 4.65
N LEU A 430 9.70 -20.47 4.97
CA LEU A 430 8.81 -21.45 4.35
C LEU A 430 7.35 -21.17 4.74
N PRO A 431 6.36 -21.53 3.88
CA PRO A 431 4.94 -21.31 4.14
C PRO A 431 4.33 -22.32 5.13
N THR A 432 5.13 -23.22 5.68
CA THR A 432 4.80 -24.24 6.69
C THR A 432 5.94 -24.37 7.69
N PRO A 433 5.68 -24.85 8.93
CA PRO A 433 4.37 -25.11 9.53
C PRO A 433 3.65 -23.80 9.95
N VAL A 434 2.38 -23.91 10.31
CA VAL A 434 1.57 -22.74 10.79
C VAL A 434 2.18 -22.00 11.97
N ALA A 435 2.97 -22.66 12.81
CA ALA A 435 3.71 -22.07 13.92
C ALA A 435 4.63 -20.89 13.51
N VAL A 436 5.06 -20.85 12.24
CA VAL A 436 5.82 -19.71 11.69
C VAL A 436 4.98 -18.44 11.66
N LYS A 437 3.66 -18.53 11.31
CA LYS A 437 2.71 -17.40 11.35
C LYS A 437 2.62 -16.85 12.76
N GLU A 438 2.49 -17.73 13.74
CA GLU A 438 2.37 -17.35 15.14
C GLU A 438 3.65 -16.68 15.66
N ARG A 439 4.82 -17.28 15.39
CA ARG A 439 6.13 -16.70 15.72
C ARG A 439 6.30 -15.31 15.09
N LEU A 440 6.01 -15.17 13.81
CA LEU A 440 6.13 -13.88 13.11
C LEU A 440 5.18 -12.82 13.67
N ASN A 441 3.91 -13.13 13.93
CA ASN A 441 2.96 -12.16 14.46
C ASN A 441 3.27 -11.77 15.92
N ARG A 442 3.45 -12.74 16.82
CA ARG A 442 3.60 -12.48 18.26
C ARG A 442 5.00 -11.99 18.63
N VAL A 443 6.05 -12.64 18.08
CA VAL A 443 7.43 -12.44 18.56
C VAL A 443 8.18 -11.41 17.71
N VAL A 444 8.08 -11.50 16.39
CA VAL A 444 8.82 -10.62 15.47
C VAL A 444 8.07 -9.31 15.23
N LYS A 445 6.80 -9.39 14.84
CA LYS A 445 6.01 -8.22 14.46
C LYS A 445 5.25 -7.57 15.63
N ARG A 446 5.02 -8.30 16.72
CA ARG A 446 4.26 -7.87 17.91
C ARG A 446 2.93 -7.21 17.54
N ARG A 447 2.15 -7.87 16.67
CA ARG A 447 0.91 -7.36 16.10
C ARG A 447 -0.24 -8.34 16.28
N GLU A 448 -1.43 -7.94 15.85
CA GLU A 448 -2.66 -8.70 15.98
C GLU A 448 -2.52 -10.10 15.32
N PRO A 449 -2.87 -11.20 16.02
CA PRO A 449 -2.70 -12.59 15.52
C PRO A 449 -3.46 -12.87 14.22
N PHE A 450 -4.63 -12.25 14.04
CA PHE A 450 -5.50 -12.46 12.87
C PHE A 450 -4.90 -11.93 11.56
N ARG A 451 -3.84 -11.13 11.60
CA ARG A 451 -3.24 -10.55 10.38
C ARG A 451 -2.58 -11.63 9.53
N PRO A 452 -2.96 -11.74 8.23
CA PRO A 452 -2.39 -12.72 7.33
C PRO A 452 -0.96 -12.35 6.87
N PHE A 453 -0.25 -13.36 6.39
CA PHE A 453 0.97 -13.20 5.61
C PHE A 453 0.70 -13.47 4.14
N ALA A 454 1.57 -12.96 3.27
CA ALA A 454 1.44 -13.09 1.83
C ALA A 454 2.38 -14.20 1.31
N PRO A 455 1.91 -15.06 0.40
CA PRO A 455 2.80 -15.90 -0.39
C PRO A 455 3.45 -15.09 -1.51
N MET A 456 4.73 -15.36 -1.76
CA MET A 456 5.36 -15.10 -3.05
C MET A 456 5.56 -16.44 -3.77
N VAL A 457 5.22 -16.50 -5.05
CA VAL A 457 5.22 -17.72 -5.85
C VAL A 457 5.86 -17.46 -7.21
N ALA A 458 6.58 -18.45 -7.76
CA ALA A 458 7.07 -18.41 -9.14
C ALA A 458 5.87 -18.24 -10.10
N GLU A 459 5.91 -17.23 -10.97
CA GLU A 459 4.80 -16.84 -11.84
C GLU A 459 4.28 -18.02 -12.67
N ALA A 460 5.18 -18.78 -13.32
CA ALA A 460 4.84 -19.96 -14.13
C ALA A 460 4.17 -21.09 -13.34
N ARG A 461 4.31 -21.11 -12.01
CA ARG A 461 3.76 -22.14 -11.12
C ARG A 461 2.60 -21.65 -10.27
N ALA A 462 2.21 -20.37 -10.40
CA ALA A 462 1.16 -19.78 -9.57
C ALA A 462 -0.18 -20.54 -9.69
N ALA A 463 -0.55 -20.96 -10.92
CA ALA A 463 -1.78 -21.71 -11.17
C ALA A 463 -1.82 -23.10 -10.55
N ASP A 464 -0.68 -23.68 -10.13
CA ASP A 464 -0.65 -24.99 -9.48
C ASP A 464 -1.22 -24.93 -8.05
N PHE A 465 -1.03 -23.81 -7.38
CA PHE A 465 -1.37 -23.62 -5.95
C PHE A 465 -2.57 -22.71 -5.73
N PHE A 466 -2.84 -21.81 -6.68
CA PHE A 466 -3.88 -20.81 -6.59
C PHE A 466 -4.88 -20.94 -7.74
N GLY A 467 -5.99 -20.23 -7.68
CA GLY A 467 -6.99 -20.25 -8.75
C GLY A 467 -6.42 -19.86 -10.11
N PRO A 468 -7.13 -20.15 -11.21
CA PRO A 468 -6.60 -20.06 -12.60
C PRO A 468 -6.20 -18.65 -13.02
N PHE A 469 -6.70 -17.63 -12.34
CA PHE A 469 -6.37 -16.23 -12.61
C PHE A 469 -5.10 -15.75 -11.89
N ALA A 470 -4.51 -16.57 -11.02
CA ALA A 470 -3.36 -16.18 -10.20
C ALA A 470 -2.18 -15.60 -11.01
N PRO A 471 -1.76 -16.16 -12.15
CA PRO A 471 -0.66 -15.57 -12.94
C PRO A 471 -0.96 -14.17 -13.45
N ARG A 472 -2.24 -13.80 -13.65
CA ARG A 472 -2.69 -12.50 -14.16
C ARG A 472 -2.91 -11.45 -13.07
N LEU A 473 -2.89 -11.84 -11.79
CA LEU A 473 -3.16 -10.95 -10.67
C LEU A 473 -1.96 -10.09 -10.25
N GLY A 474 -0.81 -10.31 -10.89
CA GLY A 474 0.32 -9.41 -10.90
C GLY A 474 1.30 -9.52 -9.73
N PRO A 475 2.45 -8.84 -9.84
CA PRO A 475 3.60 -9.01 -8.95
C PRO A 475 3.55 -8.16 -7.67
N PHE A 476 2.50 -7.35 -7.43
CA PHE A 476 2.56 -6.23 -6.46
C PHE A 476 1.71 -6.43 -5.19
N MET A 477 1.19 -7.64 -4.93
CA MET A 477 0.30 -7.91 -3.77
C MET A 477 -0.94 -7.00 -3.73
N THR A 478 -1.47 -6.61 -4.88
CA THR A 478 -2.64 -5.73 -5.01
C THR A 478 -3.96 -6.46 -5.17
N THR A 479 -3.92 -7.81 -5.20
CA THR A 479 -5.08 -8.68 -5.31
C THR A 479 -4.96 -9.90 -4.40
N VAL A 480 -6.06 -10.61 -4.18
CA VAL A 480 -6.09 -11.92 -3.52
C VAL A 480 -6.44 -13.02 -4.52
N ALA A 481 -5.94 -14.23 -4.27
CA ALA A 481 -6.30 -15.43 -5.02
C ALA A 481 -6.79 -16.51 -4.06
N GLU A 482 -7.69 -17.37 -4.54
CA GLU A 482 -8.14 -18.55 -3.82
C GLU A 482 -7.01 -19.59 -3.76
N VAL A 483 -6.74 -20.14 -2.58
CA VAL A 483 -5.79 -21.23 -2.39
C VAL A 483 -6.50 -22.56 -2.68
N LYS A 484 -5.99 -23.34 -3.62
CA LYS A 484 -6.56 -24.65 -3.96
C LYS A 484 -6.60 -25.56 -2.74
N GLY A 485 -7.68 -26.33 -2.57
CA GLY A 485 -7.89 -27.19 -1.41
C GLY A 485 -6.70 -28.14 -1.13
N GLU A 486 -6.15 -28.73 -2.17
CA GLU A 486 -4.97 -29.62 -2.14
C GLU A 486 -3.66 -28.91 -1.76
N ALA A 487 -3.58 -27.60 -1.97
CA ALA A 487 -2.40 -26.79 -1.65
C ALA A 487 -2.43 -26.24 -0.21
N ARG A 488 -3.59 -26.20 0.46
CA ARG A 488 -3.74 -25.56 1.78
C ARG A 488 -2.80 -26.11 2.84
N ALA A 489 -2.64 -27.44 2.90
CA ALA A 489 -1.70 -28.06 3.83
C ALA A 489 -0.22 -27.72 3.58
N LYS A 490 0.12 -27.32 2.34
CA LYS A 490 1.47 -26.88 1.97
C LYS A 490 1.69 -25.38 2.16
N LEU A 491 0.61 -24.61 2.39
CA LEU A 491 0.58 -23.15 2.45
C LEU A 491 -0.09 -22.61 3.71
N GLU A 492 -0.06 -23.39 4.82
CA GLU A 492 -0.80 -23.08 6.06
C GLU A 492 -0.53 -21.66 6.61
N ALA A 493 0.74 -21.24 6.62
CA ALA A 493 1.12 -19.96 7.22
C ALA A 493 0.73 -18.74 6.35
N VAL A 494 0.37 -18.96 5.07
CA VAL A 494 0.03 -17.90 4.11
C VAL A 494 -1.40 -18.00 3.59
N THR A 495 -2.16 -19.02 4.00
CA THR A 495 -3.58 -19.15 3.72
C THR A 495 -4.39 -18.42 4.79
N HIS A 496 -5.25 -17.51 4.37
CA HIS A 496 -6.15 -16.79 5.26
C HIS A 496 -7.36 -17.66 5.65
N VAL A 497 -8.11 -17.24 6.69
CA VAL A 497 -9.25 -18.03 7.24
C VAL A 497 -10.36 -18.26 6.20
N ASP A 498 -10.52 -17.35 5.24
CA ASP A 498 -11.47 -17.46 4.13
C ASP A 498 -10.98 -18.33 2.96
N GLY A 499 -9.79 -18.91 3.08
CA GLY A 499 -9.18 -19.75 2.06
C GLY A 499 -8.49 -18.98 0.94
N THR A 500 -8.36 -17.66 1.06
CA THR A 500 -7.63 -16.81 0.09
C THR A 500 -6.22 -16.50 0.55
N ALA A 501 -5.41 -15.94 -0.34
CA ALA A 501 -4.10 -15.39 -0.04
C ALA A 501 -3.83 -14.13 -0.89
N ARG A 502 -3.18 -13.12 -0.29
CA ARG A 502 -2.74 -11.92 -1.01
C ARG A 502 -1.45 -12.23 -1.77
N LEU A 503 -1.59 -12.54 -3.03
CA LEU A 503 -0.57 -13.13 -3.86
C LEU A 503 0.47 -12.12 -4.35
N GLN A 504 1.75 -12.56 -4.37
CA GLN A 504 2.79 -11.98 -5.20
C GLN A 504 3.29 -13.03 -6.18
N THR A 505 3.20 -12.74 -7.49
CA THR A 505 3.88 -13.53 -8.53
C THR A 505 5.29 -13.00 -8.74
N VAL A 506 6.25 -13.90 -8.95
CA VAL A 506 7.68 -13.55 -9.08
C VAL A 506 8.21 -14.16 -10.38
N ARG A 507 8.86 -13.34 -11.19
CA ARG A 507 9.51 -13.77 -12.43
C ARG A 507 10.73 -14.65 -12.14
N GLU A 508 10.95 -15.66 -12.95
CA GLU A 508 12.03 -16.64 -12.77
C GLU A 508 13.43 -16.04 -12.98
N ASP A 509 13.55 -14.98 -13.80
CA ASP A 509 14.81 -14.27 -14.09
C ASP A 509 15.26 -13.32 -12.96
N SER A 510 14.50 -13.23 -11.88
CA SER A 510 14.86 -12.43 -10.69
C SER A 510 15.63 -13.26 -9.65
N LEU A 511 16.40 -12.57 -8.78
CA LEU A 511 17.13 -13.23 -7.69
C LEU A 511 16.18 -14.02 -6.76
N VAL A 512 15.02 -13.46 -6.46
CA VAL A 512 13.99 -14.14 -5.65
C VAL A 512 13.35 -15.29 -6.44
N GLY A 513 13.21 -15.17 -7.75
CA GLY A 513 12.77 -16.27 -8.63
C GLY A 513 13.74 -17.45 -8.58
N ALA A 514 15.03 -17.18 -8.64
CA ALA A 514 16.08 -18.19 -8.47
C ALA A 514 16.00 -18.86 -7.08
N LEU A 515 15.72 -18.08 -6.01
CA LEU A 515 15.53 -18.60 -4.66
C LEU A 515 14.31 -19.51 -4.58
N LEU A 516 13.18 -19.13 -5.17
CA LEU A 516 11.96 -19.94 -5.24
C LEU A 516 12.21 -21.25 -6.00
N ALA A 517 12.91 -21.18 -7.13
CA ALA A 517 13.29 -22.37 -7.92
C ALA A 517 14.19 -23.30 -7.12
N ARG A 518 15.15 -22.75 -6.36
CA ARG A 518 16.05 -23.55 -5.50
C ARG A 518 15.27 -24.25 -4.38
N VAL A 519 14.40 -23.55 -3.68
CA VAL A 519 13.54 -24.13 -2.63
C VAL A 519 12.62 -25.22 -3.22
N ALA A 520 12.07 -24.98 -4.40
CA ALA A 520 11.17 -25.92 -5.06
C ALA A 520 11.83 -27.27 -5.40
N ARG A 521 13.15 -27.33 -5.62
CA ARG A 521 13.87 -28.59 -5.91
C ARG A 521 13.75 -29.60 -4.77
N GLU A 522 13.71 -29.12 -3.53
CA GLU A 522 13.61 -29.99 -2.35
C GLU A 522 12.17 -30.15 -1.84
N THR A 523 11.38 -29.06 -1.89
CA THR A 523 10.02 -29.05 -1.32
C THR A 523 8.93 -29.39 -2.31
N SER A 524 9.20 -29.32 -3.62
CA SER A 524 8.21 -29.31 -4.72
C SER A 524 7.24 -28.13 -4.66
N VAL A 525 7.49 -27.13 -3.78
CA VAL A 525 6.64 -25.95 -3.53
C VAL A 525 7.43 -24.68 -3.80
N PRO A 526 7.28 -24.03 -4.97
CA PRO A 526 7.94 -22.76 -5.31
C PRO A 526 7.22 -21.56 -4.65
N VAL A 527 7.02 -21.64 -3.33
CA VAL A 527 6.31 -20.62 -2.55
C VAL A 527 7.09 -20.30 -1.28
N LEU A 528 7.25 -19.03 -0.98
CA LEU A 528 7.76 -18.53 0.29
C LEU A 528 6.72 -17.62 0.95
N LEU A 529 6.72 -17.60 2.28
CA LEU A 529 6.07 -16.53 3.04
C LEU A 529 6.90 -15.26 2.87
N ASN A 530 6.23 -14.17 2.49
CA ASN A 530 6.81 -12.84 2.38
C ASN A 530 6.05 -11.83 3.24
N THR A 531 6.80 -11.11 4.07
CA THR A 531 6.26 -9.95 4.79
C THR A 531 7.32 -8.85 4.87
N SER A 532 6.87 -7.60 5.09
CA SER A 532 7.75 -6.42 5.14
C SER A 532 8.79 -6.51 6.24
N LEU A 533 10.00 -6.05 5.97
CA LEU A 533 11.09 -5.94 6.95
C LEU A 533 10.95 -4.64 7.75
N ASN A 534 10.16 -4.68 8.83
CA ASN A 534 9.90 -3.59 9.77
C ASN A 534 9.27 -4.11 11.06
N GLY A 535 9.37 -3.36 12.15
CA GLY A 535 8.59 -3.55 13.37
C GLY A 535 7.16 -3.00 13.27
N GLN A 536 6.43 -3.05 14.39
CA GLN A 536 5.10 -2.44 14.49
C GLN A 536 5.21 -0.92 14.45
N GLY A 537 4.37 -0.25 13.63
CA GLY A 537 4.36 1.21 13.52
C GLY A 537 5.59 1.81 12.84
N GLU A 538 6.49 1.00 12.30
CA GLU A 538 7.70 1.46 11.61
C GLU A 538 7.54 1.40 10.09
N PRO A 539 8.18 2.31 9.33
CA PRO A 539 8.38 2.15 7.89
C PRO A 539 9.21 0.89 7.57
N ILE A 540 9.04 0.33 6.38
CA ILE A 540 9.94 -0.71 5.88
C ILE A 540 11.37 -0.17 5.88
N VAL A 541 12.36 -0.97 6.23
CA VAL A 541 13.79 -0.58 6.22
C VAL A 541 14.21 -0.12 4.82
N ALA A 542 15.12 0.83 4.75
CA ALA A 542 15.66 1.31 3.49
C ALA A 542 17.16 0.96 3.35
N THR A 543 17.93 1.24 4.40
CA THR A 543 19.40 1.16 4.44
C THR A 543 19.90 -0.09 5.15
N GLU A 544 21.21 -0.35 5.02
CA GLU A 544 21.94 -1.37 5.79
C GLU A 544 21.85 -1.12 7.29
N ALA A 545 21.93 0.14 7.70
CA ALA A 545 21.83 0.53 9.11
C ALA A 545 20.43 0.21 9.68
N ASP A 546 19.36 0.52 8.95
CA ASP A 546 17.99 0.16 9.34
C ASP A 546 17.82 -1.35 9.45
N ALA A 547 18.37 -2.11 8.50
CA ALA A 547 18.29 -3.58 8.48
C ALA A 547 19.04 -4.20 9.67
N LEU A 548 20.22 -3.69 9.99
CA LEU A 548 21.01 -4.10 11.16
C LEU A 548 20.30 -3.74 12.46
N ALA A 549 19.75 -2.53 12.58
CA ALA A 549 18.98 -2.11 13.74
C ALA A 549 17.76 -3.02 13.97
N PHE A 550 17.02 -3.35 12.89
CA PHE A 550 15.93 -4.31 12.94
C PHE A 550 16.42 -5.70 13.38
N PHE A 551 17.51 -6.21 12.79
CA PHE A 551 18.08 -7.51 13.13
C PHE A 551 18.48 -7.59 14.59
N LEU A 552 19.06 -6.54 15.15
CA LEU A 552 19.48 -6.50 16.57
C LEU A 552 18.30 -6.48 17.54
N SER A 553 17.22 -5.77 17.17
CA SER A 553 16.05 -5.55 18.04
C SER A 553 14.94 -6.63 17.90
N HIS A 554 14.97 -7.45 16.84
CA HIS A 554 13.95 -8.46 16.57
C HIS A 554 14.55 -9.87 16.45
N PRO A 555 13.88 -10.92 16.95
CA PRO A 555 14.41 -12.28 16.99
C PRO A 555 14.20 -13.00 15.64
N VAL A 556 14.90 -12.57 14.62
CA VAL A 556 15.06 -13.29 13.34
C VAL A 556 16.37 -14.06 13.33
N ASP A 557 16.47 -15.13 12.55
CA ASP A 557 17.58 -16.08 12.64
C ASP A 557 18.85 -15.56 11.98
N ALA A 558 18.74 -14.95 10.79
CA ALA A 558 19.86 -14.30 10.11
C ALA A 558 19.37 -13.08 9.30
N LEU A 559 20.31 -12.18 9.00
CA LEU A 559 20.15 -11.07 8.07
C LEU A 559 21.03 -11.32 6.85
N VAL A 560 20.42 -11.27 5.67
CA VAL A 560 21.07 -11.41 4.36
C VAL A 560 21.05 -10.06 3.66
N VAL A 561 22.24 -9.48 3.40
CA VAL A 561 22.40 -8.22 2.65
C VAL A 561 23.33 -8.47 1.47
N ASP A 562 22.83 -8.34 0.26
CA ASP A 562 23.53 -8.75 -0.99
C ASP A 562 24.10 -10.18 -0.86
N ASP A 563 25.43 -10.33 -0.91
CA ASP A 563 26.18 -11.57 -0.78
C ASP A 563 26.69 -11.85 0.66
N VAL A 564 26.19 -11.10 1.66
CA VAL A 564 26.64 -11.19 3.05
C VAL A 564 25.54 -11.75 3.94
N ILE A 565 25.88 -12.76 4.75
CA ILE A 565 25.02 -13.32 5.78
C ILE A 565 25.55 -12.92 7.16
N ILE A 566 24.65 -12.39 7.99
CA ILE A 566 24.96 -11.86 9.31
C ILE A 566 24.15 -12.63 10.36
N GLU A 567 24.84 -13.18 11.36
CA GLU A 567 24.26 -14.01 12.42
C GLU A 567 24.73 -13.53 13.80
N ARG A 568 23.95 -13.84 14.84
CA ARG A 568 24.35 -13.58 16.23
C ARG A 568 25.38 -14.62 16.70
N PRO A 569 26.43 -14.23 17.43
CA PRO A 569 27.37 -15.17 17.97
C PRO A 569 26.70 -16.09 19.01
N GLY A 570 27.05 -17.37 19.01
CA GLY A 570 26.67 -18.34 20.06
C GLY A 570 25.20 -18.80 20.07
N ARG A 571 24.39 -18.44 19.09
CA ARG A 571 23.00 -18.93 18.93
C ARG A 571 22.92 -19.86 17.73
N GLY A 572 22.53 -21.12 17.98
CA GLY A 572 21.93 -21.95 16.92
C GLY A 572 20.57 -21.41 16.49
N PRO A 573 19.94 -21.98 15.43
CA PRO A 573 18.63 -21.57 14.94
C PRO A 573 17.62 -21.43 16.09
N LEU A 574 16.83 -20.36 16.10
CA LEU A 574 15.77 -20.20 17.07
C LEU A 574 14.70 -21.29 16.81
N SER A 575 14.33 -22.04 17.85
CA SER A 575 13.27 -23.05 17.77
C SER A 575 11.98 -22.44 17.17
N PRO A 576 11.22 -23.14 16.31
CA PRO A 576 9.93 -22.68 15.79
C PRO A 576 8.94 -22.21 16.85
N LEU A 577 9.05 -22.73 18.07
CA LEU A 577 8.16 -22.46 19.20
C LEU A 577 8.71 -21.43 20.21
N GLY A 578 9.81 -20.72 19.91
CA GLY A 578 10.41 -19.79 20.85
C GLY A 578 10.67 -20.48 22.20
N ARG A 579 11.90 -20.71 22.63
CA ARG A 579 12.14 -21.13 24.02
C ARG A 579 11.55 -20.05 24.91
N GLY A 580 10.60 -20.46 25.77
CA GLY A 580 9.98 -19.58 26.74
C GLY A 580 11.06 -18.74 27.43
N LEU A 581 10.80 -17.46 27.57
CA LEU A 581 11.52 -16.59 28.46
C LEU A 581 11.25 -17.11 29.88
N GLY A 582 12.21 -17.88 30.46
CA GLY A 582 12.26 -18.10 31.87
C GLY A 582 12.77 -16.85 32.57
#